data_595357e99fec7ce868d8412510306512
#
_entry.id   595357e99fec7ce868d8412510306512
#
_cell.length_a   1.000
_cell.length_b   1.000
_cell.length_c   1.000
_cell.angle_alpha   90.00
_cell.angle_beta   90.00
_cell.angle_gamma   90.00
#
_symmetry.space_group_name_H-M   'P 1'
#
loop_
_entity.id
_entity.type
_entity.pdbx_description
1 polymer ?
#
loop_
_entity_poly.entity_id
_entity_poly.type
_entity_poly.pdbx_seq_one_letter_code
_entity_poly.pdbx_strand_id
1 'polypeptide(L)'
;MILSCQNITKAFNEKMILNQVSFHIEDYDKAAIVGINGAGKSTLLNIITGKLSADEGLVTVSKGKTIGYLEQHQDVNSPRTIYEELLSVKQHLLTLEEKIRETEKAMKPAKGEELEQLLNSYSLLTHQYESENGYAYKSELTGVLKGLGFSEEDFSKPLNTLSGGQKTRVALGRLLLLKPDLILLDEPTNHLDMSSISWLETYLLNYKGAVIIVSHDRFFLDRIANKVIELDNTKATSFTGNYSAYAEKKEQLRIAAWHAYMNQQREIKHQQEVIDKLRSFNREKSIKRAESREKMLDKIEVLEKPTEVRADMKITLEPISQSGNDVLSVKDLAKSFDSAPLFEHLNFEIKRGEHVAIIGDNGTGKTTILKMINELTAPDNGTISLGSNVHIGYYDQEHHVLHMEKTLFEEISDDYPYLTNTQIRNTLAAFLFTGDDVFKRIGDLSGGERGRVSLAKLMLSESNFLILDEPTNHLDITSKEILESAINGYTGTVLYVSHDRYFINKTASRILELNNQELTNYLGNYDYYLEKKQALSSPSSETADAAPVKEPETAAALDWKAQKEEQARLRKKENDLKKTEAEIEALENRDAEIDELMAAPEICTDVAKLQELSKEKEQITEKLTVLYEKWEELSED
;
A
#
# COMPACT_ATOMS: atom_id res chain seq x y z
N MET A 1 19.64 18.25 -10.28
CA MET A 1 19.68 17.50 -9.01
C MET A 1 19.33 18.45 -7.88
N ILE A 2 18.29 18.14 -7.11
CA ILE A 2 17.81 19.01 -6.03
C ILE A 2 18.32 18.55 -4.65
N LEU A 3 18.43 17.22 -4.45
CA LEU A 3 18.89 16.60 -3.20
C LEU A 3 19.88 15.47 -3.51
N SER A 4 20.93 15.35 -2.72
CA SER A 4 21.87 14.22 -2.72
C SER A 4 22.13 13.78 -1.28
N CYS A 5 21.89 12.52 -1.01
CA CYS A 5 22.28 11.83 0.22
C CYS A 5 23.46 10.90 -0.11
N GLN A 6 24.56 10.99 0.64
CA GLN A 6 25.77 10.21 0.40
C GLN A 6 26.21 9.52 1.70
N ASN A 7 26.21 8.18 1.70
CA ASN A 7 26.68 7.32 2.78
C ASN A 7 26.10 7.68 4.15
N ILE A 8 24.81 7.99 4.21
CA ILE A 8 24.12 8.36 5.45
C ILE A 8 24.07 7.16 6.38
N THR A 9 24.67 7.31 7.56
CA THR A 9 24.67 6.30 8.62
C THR A 9 24.03 6.90 9.87
N LYS A 10 23.15 6.14 10.53
CA LYS A 10 22.50 6.52 11.79
C LYS A 10 22.23 5.32 12.67
N ALA A 11 22.65 5.41 13.94
CA ALA A 11 22.35 4.43 14.97
C ALA A 11 21.68 5.09 16.18
N PHE A 12 20.87 4.32 16.91
CA PHE A 12 20.30 4.68 18.21
C PHE A 12 20.61 3.57 19.22
N ASN A 13 21.25 3.91 20.32
CA ASN A 13 21.56 2.96 21.40
C ASN A 13 22.12 1.62 20.88
N GLU A 14 23.18 1.68 20.06
CA GLU A 14 23.86 0.54 19.42
C GLU A 14 23.07 -0.16 18.29
N LYS A 15 21.80 0.17 18.09
CA LYS A 15 21.01 -0.36 16.97
C LYS A 15 21.22 0.49 15.73
N MET A 16 21.84 -0.09 14.68
CA MET A 16 21.96 0.53 13.38
C MET A 16 20.59 0.64 12.72
N ILE A 17 20.21 1.85 12.30
CA ILE A 17 18.94 2.11 11.59
C ILE A 17 19.20 2.38 10.10
N LEU A 18 20.22 3.19 9.80
CA LEU A 18 20.63 3.48 8.42
C LEU A 18 22.11 3.17 8.30
N ASN A 19 22.51 2.46 7.26
CA ASN A 19 23.89 2.07 7.00
C ASN A 19 24.29 2.42 5.56
N GLN A 20 25.12 3.46 5.41
CA GLN A 20 25.66 3.95 4.13
C GLN A 20 24.58 4.21 3.05
N VAL A 21 23.45 4.75 3.46
CA VAL A 21 22.33 5.06 2.56
C VAL A 21 22.74 6.16 1.58
N SER A 22 22.63 5.88 0.28
CA SER A 22 23.01 6.81 -0.79
C SER A 22 21.95 6.83 -1.89
N PHE A 23 21.44 8.03 -2.21
CA PHE A 23 20.53 8.27 -3.33
C PHE A 23 20.51 9.76 -3.71
N HIS A 24 19.92 10.07 -4.85
CA HIS A 24 19.76 11.44 -5.31
C HIS A 24 18.35 11.65 -5.86
N ILE A 25 17.90 12.89 -5.84
CA ILE A 25 16.61 13.34 -6.37
C ILE A 25 16.88 14.45 -7.38
N GLU A 26 16.33 14.29 -8.56
CA GLU A 26 16.37 15.30 -9.61
C GLU A 26 15.22 16.29 -9.50
N ASP A 27 15.31 17.39 -10.26
CA ASP A 27 14.18 18.30 -10.40
C ASP A 27 13.02 17.53 -11.04
N TYR A 28 11.80 17.73 -10.53
CA TYR A 28 10.55 17.05 -10.94
C TYR A 28 10.42 15.56 -10.55
N ASP A 29 11.42 14.94 -9.91
CA ASP A 29 11.27 13.56 -9.41
C ASP A 29 10.11 13.45 -8.42
N LYS A 30 9.35 12.38 -8.56
CA LYS A 30 8.32 11.95 -7.60
C LYS A 30 8.80 10.63 -7.00
N ALA A 31 9.57 10.72 -5.92
CA ALA A 31 10.20 9.57 -5.30
C ALA A 31 9.34 9.02 -4.14
N ALA A 32 9.09 7.72 -4.15
CA ALA A 32 8.50 7.00 -3.03
C ALA A 32 9.58 6.38 -2.16
N ILE A 33 9.52 6.55 -0.84
CA ILE A 33 10.35 5.79 0.11
C ILE A 33 9.49 4.69 0.71
N VAL A 34 9.87 3.44 0.49
CA VAL A 34 9.15 2.25 0.96
C VAL A 34 10.03 1.41 1.90
N GLY A 35 9.40 0.62 2.76
CA GLY A 35 10.08 -0.26 3.72
C GLY A 35 9.15 -0.61 4.87
N ILE A 36 9.49 -1.64 5.64
CA ILE A 36 8.73 -2.07 6.82
C ILE A 36 8.68 -0.97 7.90
N ASN A 37 7.76 -1.09 8.82
CA ASN A 37 7.71 -0.20 9.98
C ASN A 37 9.01 -0.33 10.80
N GLY A 38 9.57 0.80 11.20
CA GLY A 38 10.88 0.84 11.89
C GLY A 38 12.12 0.74 11.00
N ALA A 39 11.99 0.67 9.66
CA ALA A 39 13.13 0.66 8.72
C ALA A 39 13.91 1.98 8.65
N GLY A 40 13.46 3.04 9.35
CA GLY A 40 14.14 4.32 9.38
C GLY A 40 13.63 5.36 8.38
N LYS A 41 12.43 5.18 7.79
CA LYS A 41 11.85 6.11 6.82
C LYS A 41 11.74 7.54 7.36
N SER A 42 11.05 7.74 8.49
CA SER A 42 10.91 9.07 9.12
C SER A 42 12.25 9.59 9.69
N THR A 43 13.14 8.70 10.14
CA THR A 43 14.52 9.07 10.53
C THR A 43 15.28 9.69 9.36
N LEU A 44 15.18 9.08 8.18
CA LEU A 44 15.80 9.60 6.96
C LEU A 44 15.22 10.96 6.56
N LEU A 45 13.89 11.16 6.62
CA LEU A 45 13.25 12.45 6.37
C LEU A 45 13.73 13.53 7.37
N ASN A 46 13.85 13.17 8.65
CA ASN A 46 14.37 14.08 9.68
C ASN A 46 15.85 14.45 9.46
N ILE A 47 16.65 13.55 8.92
CA ILE A 47 18.05 13.85 8.54
C ILE A 47 18.06 14.78 7.33
N ILE A 48 17.24 14.56 6.32
CA ILE A 48 17.14 15.41 5.13
C ILE A 48 16.73 16.84 5.50
N THR A 49 15.81 17.00 6.45
CA THR A 49 15.34 18.31 6.93
C THR A 49 16.29 18.99 7.91
N GLY A 50 17.36 18.30 8.33
CA GLY A 50 18.31 18.81 9.32
C GLY A 50 17.80 18.82 10.77
N LYS A 51 16.62 18.22 11.05
CA LYS A 51 16.11 18.06 12.43
C LYS A 51 16.88 17.04 13.23
N LEU A 52 17.49 16.07 12.55
CA LEU A 52 18.35 15.05 13.12
C LEU A 52 19.68 15.03 12.37
N SER A 53 20.79 14.98 13.12
CA SER A 53 22.11 14.81 12.51
C SER A 53 22.36 13.35 12.14
N ALA A 54 22.94 13.12 10.96
CA ALA A 54 23.53 11.82 10.63
C ALA A 54 24.79 11.61 11.49
N ASP A 55 25.13 10.35 11.78
CA ASP A 55 26.38 10.01 12.47
C ASP A 55 27.55 10.03 11.48
N GLU A 56 27.30 9.59 10.23
CA GLU A 56 28.22 9.68 9.10
C GLU A 56 27.48 10.03 7.82
N GLY A 57 28.21 10.54 6.82
CA GLY A 57 27.64 10.88 5.52
C GLY A 57 27.26 12.35 5.40
N LEU A 58 26.72 12.71 4.23
CA LEU A 58 26.41 14.09 3.89
C LEU A 58 25.07 14.18 3.14
N VAL A 59 24.24 15.12 3.58
CA VAL A 59 23.04 15.57 2.84
C VAL A 59 23.35 16.90 2.18
N THR A 60 23.19 16.97 0.87
CA THR A 60 23.42 18.19 0.09
C THR A 60 22.14 18.60 -0.62
N VAL A 61 21.67 19.80 -0.38
CA VAL A 61 20.56 20.45 -1.07
C VAL A 61 21.10 21.53 -1.98
N SER A 62 20.61 21.63 -3.22
CA SER A 62 21.05 22.65 -4.16
C SER A 62 20.83 24.06 -3.62
N LYS A 63 21.81 24.94 -3.85
CA LYS A 63 21.78 26.31 -3.33
C LYS A 63 20.55 27.07 -3.81
N GLY A 64 19.86 27.72 -2.86
CA GLY A 64 18.66 28.53 -3.16
C GLY A 64 17.37 27.72 -3.29
N LYS A 65 17.39 26.39 -3.12
CA LYS A 65 16.20 25.53 -3.11
C LYS A 65 15.59 25.45 -1.73
N THR A 66 14.27 25.45 -1.69
CA THR A 66 13.47 25.39 -0.46
C THR A 66 12.92 23.97 -0.25
N ILE A 67 12.92 23.52 1.02
CA ILE A 67 12.35 22.24 1.44
C ILE A 67 11.14 22.51 2.31
N GLY A 68 10.03 21.81 2.02
CA GLY A 68 8.87 21.77 2.88
C GLY A 68 8.64 20.34 3.38
N TYR A 69 8.29 20.17 4.63
CA TYR A 69 8.11 18.87 5.28
C TYR A 69 6.79 18.79 6.03
N LEU A 70 6.00 17.76 5.71
CA LEU A 70 4.83 17.35 6.48
C LEU A 70 5.20 16.19 7.39
N GLU A 71 5.19 16.44 8.70
CA GLU A 71 5.37 15.41 9.71
C GLU A 71 4.07 14.65 10.00
N GLN A 72 4.22 13.40 10.43
CA GLN A 72 3.10 12.55 10.81
C GLN A 72 2.26 13.14 11.97
N HIS A 73 2.89 13.86 12.90
CA HIS A 73 2.21 14.56 13.99
C HIS A 73 2.63 16.02 14.01
N GLN A 74 1.67 16.93 13.83
CA GLN A 74 1.89 18.36 13.94
C GLN A 74 1.02 18.96 15.04
N ASP A 75 1.66 19.58 16.03
CA ASP A 75 0.97 20.38 17.05
C ASP A 75 0.74 21.81 16.54
N VAL A 76 -0.28 21.96 15.69
CA VAL A 76 -0.74 23.28 15.28
C VAL A 76 -1.72 23.79 16.35
N ASN A 77 -1.21 24.46 17.38
CA ASN A 77 -2.03 25.10 18.40
C ASN A 77 -2.01 26.62 18.17
N SER A 78 -2.92 27.11 17.36
CA SER A 78 -3.12 28.53 17.09
C SER A 78 -4.58 28.89 17.36
N PRO A 79 -4.89 30.11 17.87
CA PRO A 79 -6.25 30.58 18.02
C PRO A 79 -6.88 31.04 16.70
N ARG A 80 -6.12 31.01 15.59
CA ARG A 80 -6.57 31.39 14.26
C ARG A 80 -7.57 30.39 13.70
N THR A 81 -8.40 30.88 12.79
CA THR A 81 -9.27 30.01 11.99
C THR A 81 -8.48 29.24 10.94
N ILE A 82 -9.06 28.15 10.39
CA ILE A 82 -8.45 27.39 9.29
C ILE A 82 -8.08 28.31 8.12
N TYR A 83 -9.00 29.18 7.72
CA TYR A 83 -8.80 30.12 6.62
C TYR A 83 -7.65 31.10 6.89
N GLU A 84 -7.62 31.71 8.08
CA GLU A 84 -6.56 32.64 8.48
C GLU A 84 -5.17 31.99 8.53
N GLU A 85 -5.09 30.76 8.99
CA GLU A 85 -3.82 30.04 9.02
C GLU A 85 -3.26 29.79 7.62
N LEU A 86 -4.09 29.35 6.68
CA LEU A 86 -3.66 29.16 5.30
C LEU A 86 -3.37 30.49 4.60
N LEU A 87 -4.17 31.53 4.89
CA LEU A 87 -3.96 32.88 4.38
C LEU A 87 -2.62 33.48 4.84
N SER A 88 -2.16 33.14 6.05
CA SER A 88 -0.88 33.61 6.57
C SER A 88 0.33 33.22 5.70
N VAL A 89 0.22 32.13 4.94
CA VAL A 89 1.26 31.71 3.97
C VAL A 89 1.44 32.75 2.86
N LYS A 90 0.39 33.49 2.51
CA LYS A 90 0.37 34.51 1.46
C LYS A 90 0.46 35.92 2.03
N GLN A 91 0.98 36.09 3.27
CA GLN A 91 1.08 37.40 3.94
C GLN A 91 1.80 38.46 3.08
N HIS A 92 2.82 38.04 2.29
CA HIS A 92 3.54 38.94 1.41
C HIS A 92 2.63 39.50 0.28
N LEU A 93 1.71 38.69 -0.27
CA LEU A 93 0.71 39.17 -1.26
C LEU A 93 -0.30 40.12 -0.64
N LEU A 94 -0.73 39.88 0.61
CA LEU A 94 -1.58 40.78 1.34
C LEU A 94 -0.89 42.13 1.54
N THR A 95 0.36 42.13 1.94
CA THR A 95 1.17 43.35 2.12
C THR A 95 1.35 44.09 0.79
N LEU A 96 1.53 43.39 -0.31
CA LEU A 96 1.60 43.99 -1.65
C LEU A 96 0.25 44.60 -2.05
N GLU A 97 -0.86 43.89 -1.82
CA GLU A 97 -2.22 44.41 -2.09
C GLU A 97 -2.49 45.68 -1.30
N GLU A 98 -2.11 45.73 -0.01
CA GLU A 98 -2.23 46.93 0.82
C GLU A 98 -1.40 48.09 0.26
N LYS A 99 -0.14 47.87 -0.08
CA LYS A 99 0.75 48.90 -0.68
C LYS A 99 0.21 49.41 -2.03
N ILE A 100 -0.33 48.55 -2.87
CA ILE A 100 -0.99 48.95 -4.12
C ILE A 100 -2.16 49.88 -3.83
N ARG A 101 -3.04 49.50 -2.90
CA ARG A 101 -4.20 50.33 -2.49
C ARG A 101 -3.79 51.66 -1.84
N GLU A 102 -2.73 51.69 -1.03
CA GLU A 102 -2.18 52.89 -0.43
C GLU A 102 -1.63 53.83 -1.53
N THR A 103 -0.87 53.28 -2.49
CA THR A 103 -0.33 54.03 -3.62
C THR A 103 -1.46 54.58 -4.50
N GLU A 104 -2.52 53.80 -4.77
CA GLU A 104 -3.72 54.29 -5.48
C GLU A 104 -4.39 55.46 -4.76
N LYS A 105 -4.51 55.41 -3.42
CA LYS A 105 -5.07 56.51 -2.63
C LYS A 105 -4.19 57.75 -2.66
N ALA A 106 -2.84 57.55 -2.61
CA ALA A 106 -1.88 58.66 -2.64
C ALA A 106 -1.82 59.35 -4.03
N MET A 107 -2.05 58.61 -5.12
CA MET A 107 -2.09 59.16 -6.48
C MET A 107 -3.25 60.14 -6.71
N LYS A 108 -4.40 59.98 -6.01
CA LYS A 108 -5.58 60.84 -6.21
C LYS A 108 -5.33 62.34 -5.96
N PRO A 109 -4.63 62.78 -4.88
CA PRO A 109 -4.33 64.19 -4.65
C PRO A 109 -3.03 64.65 -5.32
N ALA A 110 -2.10 63.76 -5.72
CA ALA A 110 -0.76 64.08 -6.21
C ALA A 110 -0.75 64.73 -7.62
N LYS A 111 0.21 65.63 -7.89
CA LYS A 111 0.39 66.30 -9.18
C LYS A 111 1.85 66.45 -9.52
N GLY A 112 2.15 66.56 -10.82
CA GLY A 112 3.53 66.77 -11.32
C GLY A 112 4.46 65.60 -11.04
N GLU A 113 5.66 65.89 -10.60
CA GLU A 113 6.74 64.92 -10.35
C GLU A 113 6.37 63.84 -9.30
N GLU A 114 5.65 64.21 -8.29
CA GLU A 114 5.15 63.32 -7.26
C GLU A 114 4.17 62.25 -7.81
N LEU A 115 3.28 62.67 -8.74
CA LEU A 115 2.37 61.75 -9.42
C LEU A 115 3.15 60.73 -10.29
N GLU A 116 4.19 61.20 -11.00
CA GLU A 116 5.02 60.35 -11.85
C GLU A 116 5.77 59.28 -11.05
N GLN A 117 6.32 59.66 -9.88
CA GLN A 117 6.98 58.69 -8.95
C GLN A 117 5.99 57.67 -8.42
N LEU A 118 4.77 58.09 -8.06
CA LEU A 118 3.73 57.17 -7.57
C LEU A 118 3.23 56.24 -8.67
N LEU A 119 3.11 56.68 -9.93
CA LEU A 119 2.75 55.86 -11.09
C LEU A 119 3.83 54.80 -11.37
N ASN A 120 5.10 55.16 -11.28
CA ASN A 120 6.19 54.17 -11.44
C ASN A 120 6.16 53.14 -10.31
N SER A 121 5.96 53.55 -9.06
CA SER A 121 5.84 52.63 -7.90
C SER A 121 4.62 51.72 -8.04
N TYR A 122 3.47 52.25 -8.45
CA TYR A 122 2.25 51.46 -8.74
C TYR A 122 2.48 50.41 -9.80
N SER A 123 3.13 50.77 -10.91
CA SER A 123 3.44 49.85 -12.00
C SER A 123 4.34 48.71 -11.52
N LEU A 124 5.38 48.99 -10.74
CA LEU A 124 6.28 47.97 -10.18
C LEU A 124 5.56 47.04 -9.22
N LEU A 125 4.77 47.58 -8.28
CA LEU A 125 4.02 46.78 -7.31
C LEU A 125 2.98 45.89 -8.00
N THR A 126 2.27 46.44 -9.00
CA THR A 126 1.25 45.70 -9.75
C THR A 126 1.90 44.59 -10.57
N HIS A 127 3.02 44.86 -11.25
CA HIS A 127 3.75 43.86 -11.99
C HIS A 127 4.27 42.74 -11.07
N GLN A 128 4.77 43.07 -9.88
CA GLN A 128 5.18 42.08 -8.88
C GLN A 128 3.98 41.25 -8.41
N TYR A 129 2.85 41.87 -8.11
CA TYR A 129 1.62 41.19 -7.69
C TYR A 129 1.09 40.23 -8.76
N GLU A 130 1.14 40.65 -10.04
CA GLU A 130 0.76 39.81 -11.18
C GLU A 130 1.73 38.64 -11.39
N SER A 131 3.05 38.89 -11.31
CA SER A 131 4.06 37.85 -11.49
C SER A 131 3.97 36.74 -10.44
N GLU A 132 3.49 37.10 -9.23
CA GLU A 132 3.27 36.16 -8.12
C GLU A 132 1.84 35.58 -8.09
N ASN A 133 1.05 35.75 -9.17
CA ASN A 133 -0.35 35.32 -9.28
C ASN A 133 -1.26 35.89 -8.15
N GLY A 134 -1.07 37.15 -7.79
CA GLY A 134 -1.78 37.80 -6.70
C GLY A 134 -3.30 37.78 -6.85
N TYR A 135 -3.85 37.80 -8.05
CA TYR A 135 -5.31 37.73 -8.25
C TYR A 135 -5.91 36.34 -7.99
N ALA A 136 -5.11 35.27 -8.04
CA ALA A 136 -5.59 33.90 -7.92
C ALA A 136 -5.48 33.29 -6.51
N TYR A 137 -4.74 33.93 -5.57
CA TYR A 137 -4.42 33.29 -4.28
C TYR A 137 -5.66 32.91 -3.46
N LYS A 138 -6.75 33.68 -3.50
CA LYS A 138 -7.99 33.35 -2.78
C LYS A 138 -8.68 32.11 -3.33
N SER A 139 -8.74 32.01 -4.66
CA SER A 139 -9.29 30.83 -5.33
C SER A 139 -8.42 29.60 -5.12
N GLU A 140 -7.09 29.77 -5.13
CA GLU A 140 -6.14 28.70 -4.83
C GLU A 140 -6.32 28.17 -3.40
N LEU A 141 -6.43 29.08 -2.41
CA LEU A 141 -6.64 28.74 -1.01
C LEU A 141 -7.96 27.98 -0.81
N THR A 142 -9.06 28.49 -1.40
CA THR A 142 -10.36 27.82 -1.35
C THR A 142 -10.31 26.46 -2.05
N GLY A 143 -9.62 26.36 -3.19
CA GLY A 143 -9.43 25.11 -3.93
C GLY A 143 -8.67 24.06 -3.12
N VAL A 144 -7.61 24.46 -2.42
CA VAL A 144 -6.83 23.55 -1.54
C VAL A 144 -7.68 23.10 -0.36
N LEU A 145 -8.42 24.00 0.30
CA LEU A 145 -9.28 23.63 1.42
C LEU A 145 -10.39 22.64 1.01
N LYS A 146 -11.10 22.94 -0.08
CA LYS A 146 -12.14 22.03 -0.62
C LYS A 146 -11.56 20.69 -1.06
N GLY A 147 -10.40 20.71 -1.70
CA GLY A 147 -9.69 19.50 -2.13
C GLY A 147 -9.23 18.62 -0.96
N LEU A 148 -8.97 19.21 0.20
CA LEU A 148 -8.64 18.48 1.43
C LEU A 148 -9.88 18.10 2.27
N GLY A 149 -11.10 18.25 1.72
CA GLY A 149 -12.35 17.81 2.34
C GLY A 149 -12.87 18.74 3.43
N PHE A 150 -12.53 20.04 3.39
CA PHE A 150 -13.15 21.04 4.26
C PHE A 150 -14.33 21.71 3.55
N SER A 151 -15.49 21.79 4.24
CA SER A 151 -16.64 22.57 3.79
C SER A 151 -16.40 24.07 4.01
N GLU A 152 -17.18 24.93 3.37
CA GLU A 152 -17.07 26.38 3.57
C GLU A 152 -17.41 26.80 5.02
N GLU A 153 -18.24 26.02 5.69
CA GLU A 153 -18.58 26.22 7.11
C GLU A 153 -17.39 25.97 8.03
N ASP A 154 -16.51 25.01 7.65
CA ASP A 154 -15.31 24.66 8.41
C ASP A 154 -14.26 25.78 8.39
N PHE A 155 -14.25 26.63 7.36
CA PHE A 155 -13.21 27.66 7.18
C PHE A 155 -13.09 28.63 8.37
N SER A 156 -14.20 28.86 9.06
CA SER A 156 -14.27 29.74 10.23
C SER A 156 -13.96 29.05 11.56
N LYS A 157 -13.75 27.71 11.56
CA LYS A 157 -13.47 26.95 12.78
C LYS A 157 -12.07 27.27 13.31
N PRO A 158 -11.89 27.52 14.63
CA PRO A 158 -10.60 27.71 15.24
C PRO A 158 -9.77 26.40 15.21
N LEU A 159 -8.45 26.49 14.99
CA LEU A 159 -7.55 25.34 14.90
C LEU A 159 -7.50 24.50 16.18
N ASN A 160 -7.67 25.11 17.34
CA ASN A 160 -7.65 24.41 18.63
C ASN A 160 -8.85 23.48 18.84
N THR A 161 -9.94 23.66 18.08
CA THR A 161 -11.15 22.81 18.15
C THR A 161 -11.09 21.61 17.21
N LEU A 162 -10.07 21.54 16.35
CA LEU A 162 -9.94 20.51 15.34
C LEU A 162 -9.39 19.20 15.91
N SER A 163 -9.85 18.09 15.33
CA SER A 163 -9.26 16.77 15.58
C SER A 163 -7.81 16.69 15.06
N GLY A 164 -7.02 15.73 15.54
CA GLY A 164 -5.64 15.51 15.07
C GLY A 164 -5.55 15.36 13.55
N GLY A 165 -6.42 14.55 12.94
CA GLY A 165 -6.47 14.37 11.50
C GLY A 165 -6.85 15.64 10.73
N GLN A 166 -7.75 16.48 11.27
CA GLN A 166 -8.07 17.79 10.67
C GLN A 166 -6.88 18.74 10.74
N LYS A 167 -6.14 18.77 11.86
CA LYS A 167 -4.91 19.57 11.99
C LYS A 167 -3.85 19.16 10.97
N THR A 168 -3.65 17.84 10.76
CA THR A 168 -2.72 17.32 9.74
C THR A 168 -3.14 17.76 8.33
N ARG A 169 -4.45 17.74 8.01
CA ARG A 169 -4.97 18.24 6.71
C ARG A 169 -4.71 19.74 6.52
N VAL A 170 -4.89 20.56 7.56
CA VAL A 170 -4.56 22.01 7.50
C VAL A 170 -3.06 22.21 7.28
N ALA A 171 -2.21 21.46 7.97
CA ALA A 171 -0.77 21.53 7.80
C ALA A 171 -0.33 21.11 6.37
N LEU A 172 -0.95 20.07 5.82
CA LEU A 172 -0.76 19.69 4.42
C LEU A 172 -1.17 20.82 3.48
N GLY A 173 -2.34 21.42 3.65
CA GLY A 173 -2.81 22.55 2.85
C GLY A 173 -1.85 23.74 2.90
N ARG A 174 -1.32 24.06 4.09
CA ARG A 174 -0.30 25.08 4.27
C ARG A 174 0.97 24.77 3.48
N LEU A 175 1.46 23.53 3.54
CA LEU A 175 2.64 23.08 2.81
C LEU A 175 2.45 23.19 1.28
N LEU A 176 1.29 22.75 0.77
CA LEU A 176 0.97 22.82 -0.65
C LEU A 176 0.90 24.26 -1.17
N LEU A 177 0.35 25.21 -0.36
CA LEU A 177 0.28 26.63 -0.70
C LEU A 177 1.65 27.34 -0.66
N LEU A 178 2.60 26.85 0.14
CA LEU A 178 3.99 27.35 0.18
C LEU A 178 4.75 27.08 -1.11
N LYS A 179 4.41 25.99 -1.81
CA LYS A 179 5.04 25.55 -3.06
C LYS A 179 6.59 25.49 -3.00
N PRO A 180 7.20 24.80 -2.01
CA PRO A 180 8.65 24.67 -1.95
C PRO A 180 9.19 23.87 -3.14
N ASP A 181 10.49 24.01 -3.47
CA ASP A 181 11.10 23.25 -4.57
C ASP A 181 11.13 21.73 -4.34
N LEU A 182 11.22 21.31 -3.08
CA LEU A 182 11.15 19.91 -2.65
C LEU A 182 10.12 19.75 -1.53
N ILE A 183 9.12 18.89 -1.76
CA ILE A 183 8.14 18.50 -0.73
C ILE A 183 8.51 17.14 -0.18
N LEU A 184 8.52 17.02 1.15
CA LEU A 184 8.64 15.76 1.89
C LEU A 184 7.31 15.47 2.57
N LEU A 185 6.71 14.33 2.28
CA LEU A 185 5.42 13.91 2.83
C LEU A 185 5.59 12.59 3.59
N ASP A 186 5.29 12.60 4.88
CA ASP A 186 5.27 11.40 5.73
C ASP A 186 3.83 10.97 6.00
N GLU A 187 3.41 9.88 5.37
CA GLU A 187 2.06 9.30 5.41
C GLU A 187 0.93 10.32 5.13
N PRO A 188 0.96 11.03 3.98
CA PRO A 188 0.00 12.10 3.69
C PRO A 188 -1.42 11.61 3.46
N THR A 189 -1.62 10.34 3.15
CA THR A 189 -2.93 9.72 2.90
C THR A 189 -3.68 9.36 4.19
N ASN A 190 -2.98 9.31 5.33
CA ASN A 190 -3.63 9.06 6.62
C ASN A 190 -4.63 10.19 6.93
N HIS A 191 -5.82 9.81 7.38
CA HIS A 191 -6.92 10.72 7.71
C HIS A 191 -7.56 11.45 6.51
N LEU A 192 -7.18 11.13 5.26
CA LEU A 192 -7.88 11.60 4.06
C LEU A 192 -8.92 10.58 3.62
N ASP A 193 -10.05 11.07 3.13
CA ASP A 193 -11.03 10.25 2.41
C ASP A 193 -10.62 10.04 0.95
N MET A 194 -11.30 9.15 0.25
CA MET A 194 -10.96 8.79 -1.13
C MET A 194 -11.01 9.98 -2.09
N SER A 195 -11.93 10.92 -1.88
CA SER A 195 -12.06 12.13 -2.69
C SER A 195 -10.86 13.06 -2.50
N SER A 196 -10.46 13.30 -1.26
CA SER A 196 -9.27 14.10 -0.92
C SER A 196 -7.96 13.46 -1.39
N ILE A 197 -7.84 12.12 -1.30
CA ILE A 197 -6.68 11.39 -1.84
C ILE A 197 -6.60 11.59 -3.36
N SER A 198 -7.70 11.43 -4.09
CA SER A 198 -7.75 11.61 -5.55
C SER A 198 -7.39 13.04 -5.98
N TRP A 199 -7.85 14.03 -5.21
CA TRP A 199 -7.47 15.43 -5.41
C TRP A 199 -5.97 15.65 -5.16
N LEU A 200 -5.43 15.11 -4.06
CA LEU A 200 -4.00 15.21 -3.73
C LEU A 200 -3.13 14.56 -4.80
N GLU A 201 -3.52 13.39 -5.33
CA GLU A 201 -2.85 12.74 -6.46
C GLU A 201 -2.75 13.68 -7.66
N THR A 202 -3.89 14.26 -8.06
CA THR A 202 -3.95 15.20 -9.18
C THR A 202 -3.09 16.44 -8.94
N TYR A 203 -3.09 16.97 -7.72
CA TYR A 203 -2.25 18.10 -7.34
C TYR A 203 -0.76 17.77 -7.45
N LEU A 204 -0.32 16.63 -6.88
CA LEU A 204 1.08 16.22 -6.86
C LEU A 204 1.60 15.83 -8.25
N LEU A 205 0.78 15.23 -9.11
CA LEU A 205 1.13 14.97 -10.51
C LEU A 205 1.44 16.26 -11.27
N ASN A 206 0.67 17.32 -11.03
CA ASN A 206 0.85 18.62 -11.68
C ASN A 206 1.87 19.52 -10.97
N TYR A 207 2.43 19.06 -9.84
CA TYR A 207 3.38 19.84 -9.06
C TYR A 207 4.73 19.95 -9.77
N LYS A 208 5.22 21.19 -9.96
CA LYS A 208 6.46 21.47 -10.70
C LYS A 208 7.75 21.24 -9.93
N GLY A 209 7.70 21.07 -8.60
CA GLY A 209 8.85 20.71 -7.76
C GLY A 209 9.06 19.21 -7.65
N ALA A 210 10.14 18.81 -6.99
CA ALA A 210 10.36 17.42 -6.61
C ALA A 210 9.51 17.06 -5.39
N VAL A 211 9.14 15.77 -5.28
CA VAL A 211 8.37 15.25 -4.14
C VAL A 211 9.00 13.96 -3.64
N ILE A 212 9.18 13.84 -2.33
CA ILE A 212 9.51 12.58 -1.67
C ILE A 212 8.33 12.19 -0.80
N ILE A 213 7.83 10.98 -0.98
CA ILE A 213 6.64 10.47 -0.30
C ILE A 213 7.00 9.21 0.46
N VAL A 214 6.71 9.18 1.75
CA VAL A 214 6.61 7.96 2.53
C VAL A 214 5.13 7.62 2.62
N SER A 215 4.70 6.49 2.12
CA SER A 215 3.32 6.02 2.24
C SER A 215 3.22 4.50 2.18
N HIS A 216 2.18 3.98 2.82
CA HIS A 216 1.77 2.58 2.75
C HIS A 216 0.55 2.36 1.84
N ASP A 217 0.10 3.40 1.13
CA ASP A 217 -0.93 3.32 0.09
C ASP A 217 -0.29 3.00 -1.27
N ARG A 218 -0.37 1.71 -1.66
CA ARG A 218 0.23 1.21 -2.92
C ARG A 218 -0.37 1.88 -4.15
N PHE A 219 -1.68 2.14 -4.15
CA PHE A 219 -2.37 2.76 -5.27
C PHE A 219 -1.92 4.22 -5.46
N PHE A 220 -1.80 4.95 -4.36
CA PHE A 220 -1.29 6.31 -4.35
C PHE A 220 0.15 6.39 -4.86
N LEU A 221 1.03 5.49 -4.38
CA LEU A 221 2.41 5.44 -4.83
C LEU A 221 2.52 5.05 -6.31
N ASP A 222 1.72 4.09 -6.76
CA ASP A 222 1.75 3.62 -8.15
C ASP A 222 1.38 4.72 -9.14
N ARG A 223 0.42 5.57 -8.75
CA ARG A 223 -0.05 6.67 -9.59
C ARG A 223 0.92 7.85 -9.67
N ILE A 224 1.64 8.15 -8.59
CA ILE A 224 2.45 9.37 -8.50
C ILE A 224 3.94 9.10 -8.73
N ALA A 225 4.49 8.01 -8.17
CA ALA A 225 5.91 7.79 -8.14
C ALA A 225 6.48 7.42 -9.52
N ASN A 226 7.60 8.05 -9.88
CA ASN A 226 8.45 7.68 -11.01
C ASN A 226 9.79 7.08 -10.56
N LYS A 227 10.03 7.06 -9.25
CA LYS A 227 11.22 6.49 -8.61
C LYS A 227 10.83 5.91 -7.25
N VAL A 228 11.34 4.73 -6.94
CA VAL A 228 11.12 4.08 -5.65
C VAL A 228 12.45 3.85 -4.96
N ILE A 229 12.54 4.27 -3.69
CA ILE A 229 13.71 4.06 -2.83
C ILE A 229 13.27 3.09 -1.73
N GLU A 230 13.76 1.88 -1.80
CA GLU A 230 13.49 0.87 -0.79
C GLU A 230 14.50 0.94 0.34
N LEU A 231 14.01 1.02 1.59
CA LEU A 231 14.82 0.84 2.79
C LEU A 231 14.60 -0.59 3.32
N ASP A 232 15.59 -1.44 3.13
CA ASP A 232 15.58 -2.81 3.62
C ASP A 232 16.92 -3.16 4.27
N ASN A 233 16.88 -3.84 5.42
CA ASN A 233 18.07 -4.24 6.18
C ASN A 233 19.10 -3.09 6.36
N THR A 234 18.61 -1.91 6.78
CA THR A 234 19.41 -0.68 7.01
C THR A 234 20.01 -0.03 5.75
N LYS A 235 19.83 -0.62 4.56
CA LYS A 235 20.37 -0.14 3.28
C LYS A 235 19.27 0.45 2.41
N ALA A 236 19.67 1.31 1.46
CA ALA A 236 18.76 1.87 0.47
C ALA A 236 19.08 1.33 -0.93
N THR A 237 18.04 0.92 -1.64
CA THR A 237 18.13 0.54 -3.05
C THR A 237 17.15 1.39 -3.86
N SER A 238 17.62 1.98 -4.96
CA SER A 238 16.79 2.84 -5.82
C SER A 238 16.32 2.08 -7.07
N PHE A 239 15.05 2.21 -7.39
CA PHE A 239 14.41 1.65 -8.57
C PHE A 239 13.77 2.77 -9.38
N THR A 240 13.91 2.72 -10.70
CA THR A 240 13.22 3.64 -11.62
C THR A 240 11.89 3.00 -12.03
N GLY A 241 10.84 3.80 -12.05
CA GLY A 241 9.48 3.38 -12.37
C GLY A 241 8.50 3.61 -11.22
N ASN A 242 7.24 3.20 -11.42
CA ASN A 242 6.18 3.27 -10.43
C ASN A 242 6.29 2.12 -9.41
N TYR A 243 5.34 2.08 -8.46
CA TYR A 243 5.34 1.07 -7.41
C TYR A 243 5.14 -0.36 -7.96
N SER A 244 4.29 -0.55 -8.96
CA SER A 244 4.04 -1.87 -9.59
C SER A 244 5.30 -2.41 -10.26
N ALA A 245 6.01 -1.59 -11.04
CA ALA A 245 7.27 -1.98 -11.66
C ALA A 245 8.37 -2.32 -10.63
N TYR A 246 8.41 -1.58 -9.52
CA TYR A 246 9.30 -1.90 -8.39
C TYR A 246 8.93 -3.25 -7.78
N ALA A 247 7.64 -3.51 -7.48
CA ALA A 247 7.18 -4.74 -6.84
C ALA A 247 7.51 -5.96 -7.69
N GLU A 248 7.28 -5.89 -9.01
CA GLU A 248 7.63 -6.95 -9.94
C GLU A 248 9.14 -7.22 -9.98
N LYS A 249 9.95 -6.16 -10.10
CA LYS A 249 11.41 -6.29 -10.11
C LYS A 249 11.96 -6.84 -8.80
N LYS A 250 11.39 -6.44 -7.66
CA LYS A 250 11.76 -6.97 -6.34
C LYS A 250 11.46 -8.46 -6.26
N GLU A 251 10.31 -8.91 -6.75
CA GLU A 251 9.94 -10.32 -6.76
C GLU A 251 10.90 -11.14 -7.63
N GLN A 252 11.24 -10.66 -8.83
CA GLN A 252 12.24 -11.30 -9.68
C GLN A 252 13.61 -11.43 -8.99
N LEU A 253 14.08 -10.36 -8.32
CA LEU A 253 15.33 -10.38 -7.56
C LEU A 253 15.26 -11.35 -6.38
N ARG A 254 14.12 -11.46 -5.70
CA ARG A 254 13.90 -12.40 -4.61
C ARG A 254 13.97 -13.84 -5.08
N ILE A 255 13.28 -14.15 -6.18
CA ILE A 255 13.31 -15.48 -6.80
C ILE A 255 14.75 -15.83 -7.23
N ALA A 256 15.46 -14.91 -7.87
CA ALA A 256 16.84 -15.13 -8.28
C ALA A 256 17.77 -15.39 -7.08
N ALA A 257 17.63 -14.59 -6.01
CA ALA A 257 18.40 -14.78 -4.76
C ALA A 257 18.09 -16.13 -4.10
N TRP A 258 16.80 -16.56 -4.10
CA TRP A 258 16.40 -17.87 -3.59
C TRP A 258 17.03 -19.02 -4.40
N HIS A 259 16.97 -18.94 -5.72
CA HIS A 259 17.61 -19.94 -6.58
C HIS A 259 19.14 -19.99 -6.38
N ALA A 260 19.79 -18.83 -6.27
CA ALA A 260 21.23 -18.77 -5.99
C ALA A 260 21.57 -19.42 -4.64
N TYR A 261 20.80 -19.13 -3.58
CA TYR A 261 20.96 -19.76 -2.27
C TYR A 261 20.76 -21.28 -2.35
N MET A 262 19.68 -21.75 -2.95
CA MET A 262 19.39 -23.18 -3.08
C MET A 262 20.46 -23.93 -3.88
N ASN A 263 20.95 -23.34 -4.97
CA ASN A 263 22.03 -23.91 -5.76
C ASN A 263 23.33 -23.99 -4.94
N GLN A 264 23.67 -22.93 -4.19
CA GLN A 264 24.84 -22.94 -3.32
C GLN A 264 24.70 -24.01 -2.22
N GLN A 265 23.53 -24.14 -1.59
CA GLN A 265 23.29 -25.14 -0.55
C GLN A 265 23.41 -26.59 -1.12
N ARG A 266 22.91 -26.83 -2.34
CA ARG A 266 23.08 -28.13 -3.02
C ARG A 266 24.56 -28.42 -3.30
N GLU A 267 25.29 -27.41 -3.76
CA GLU A 267 26.73 -27.58 -4.03
C GLU A 267 27.53 -27.85 -2.74
N ILE A 268 27.26 -27.10 -1.66
CA ILE A 268 27.89 -27.31 -0.34
C ILE A 268 27.59 -28.72 0.13
N LYS A 269 26.34 -29.19 0.08
CA LYS A 269 25.94 -30.52 0.48
C LYS A 269 26.64 -31.60 -0.38
N HIS A 270 26.68 -31.42 -1.68
CA HIS A 270 27.36 -32.34 -2.59
C HIS A 270 28.88 -32.45 -2.29
N GLN A 271 29.55 -31.30 -2.09
CA GLN A 271 30.95 -31.27 -1.72
C GLN A 271 31.21 -31.97 -0.38
N GLN A 272 30.33 -31.80 0.61
CA GLN A 272 30.39 -32.48 1.90
C GLN A 272 30.27 -33.98 1.75
N GLU A 273 29.32 -34.48 0.97
CA GLU A 273 29.14 -35.91 0.67
C GLU A 273 30.37 -36.51 -0.02
N VAL A 274 31.00 -35.75 -0.94
CA VAL A 274 32.25 -36.19 -1.61
C VAL A 274 33.41 -36.23 -0.62
N ILE A 275 33.52 -35.27 0.31
CA ILE A 275 34.53 -35.23 1.36
C ILE A 275 34.37 -36.44 2.28
N ASP A 276 33.16 -36.75 2.73
CA ASP A 276 32.86 -37.88 3.60
C ASP A 276 33.17 -39.21 2.92
N LYS A 277 32.83 -39.34 1.63
CA LYS A 277 33.15 -40.51 0.81
C LYS A 277 34.67 -40.68 0.63
N LEU A 278 35.43 -39.59 0.41
CA LEU A 278 36.88 -39.63 0.32
C LEU A 278 37.54 -40.04 1.64
N ARG A 279 36.99 -39.58 2.79
CA ARG A 279 37.43 -39.97 4.13
C ARG A 279 37.17 -41.46 4.42
N SER A 280 36.01 -41.99 3.98
CA SER A 280 35.65 -43.40 4.21
C SER A 280 36.62 -44.40 3.54
N PHE A 281 37.32 -44.02 2.47
CA PHE A 281 38.30 -44.85 1.81
C PHE A 281 39.61 -45.04 2.60
N ASN A 282 39.84 -44.27 3.66
CA ASN A 282 40.96 -44.36 4.61
C ASN A 282 42.37 -44.55 3.96
N ARG A 283 42.58 -43.98 2.75
CA ARG A 283 43.87 -43.96 2.04
C ARG A 283 44.49 -42.58 2.13
N GLU A 284 45.81 -42.50 2.38
CA GLU A 284 46.52 -41.20 2.57
C GLU A 284 46.27 -40.20 1.44
N LYS A 285 46.26 -40.66 0.17
CA LYS A 285 45.94 -39.80 -0.99
C LYS A 285 44.48 -39.30 -0.99
N SER A 286 43.54 -40.12 -0.52
CA SER A 286 42.11 -39.76 -0.44
C SER A 286 41.88 -38.76 0.67
N ILE A 287 42.56 -38.90 1.81
CA ILE A 287 42.51 -37.96 2.94
C ILE A 287 43.07 -36.59 2.53
N LYS A 288 44.24 -36.52 1.86
CA LYS A 288 44.77 -35.25 1.33
C LYS A 288 43.85 -34.54 0.33
N ARG A 289 43.10 -35.30 -0.49
CA ARG A 289 42.09 -34.75 -1.40
C ARG A 289 40.87 -34.24 -0.64
N ALA A 290 40.42 -34.92 0.41
CA ALA A 290 39.35 -34.49 1.27
C ALA A 290 39.71 -33.17 1.96
N GLU A 291 40.90 -33.05 2.58
CA GLU A 291 41.40 -31.85 3.22
C GLU A 291 41.51 -30.65 2.24
N SER A 292 41.94 -30.92 1.00
CA SER A 292 42.00 -29.86 -0.03
C SER A 292 40.63 -29.33 -0.39
N ARG A 293 39.61 -30.22 -0.52
CA ARG A 293 38.22 -29.81 -0.80
C ARG A 293 37.57 -29.11 0.39
N GLU A 294 37.85 -29.56 1.61
CA GLU A 294 37.39 -28.88 2.84
C GLU A 294 37.92 -27.44 2.91
N LYS A 295 39.21 -27.21 2.64
CA LYS A 295 39.77 -25.86 2.54
C LYS A 295 39.17 -25.02 1.41
N MET A 296 38.67 -25.61 0.35
CA MET A 296 37.94 -24.89 -0.69
C MET A 296 36.52 -24.57 -0.22
N LEU A 297 35.88 -25.47 0.51
CA LEU A 297 34.53 -25.29 1.06
C LEU A 297 34.52 -24.19 2.14
N ASP A 298 35.55 -24.12 3.01
CA ASP A 298 35.74 -23.10 4.02
C ASP A 298 35.96 -21.67 3.44
N LYS A 299 36.37 -21.57 2.18
CA LYS A 299 36.55 -20.29 1.48
C LYS A 299 35.28 -19.80 0.78
N ILE A 300 34.24 -20.61 0.71
CA ILE A 300 32.97 -20.19 0.11
C ILE A 300 32.26 -19.25 1.08
N GLU A 301 32.04 -18.01 0.68
CA GLU A 301 31.15 -17.12 1.40
C GLU A 301 29.73 -17.68 1.31
N VAL A 302 29.24 -18.18 2.44
CA VAL A 302 27.90 -18.75 2.51
C VAL A 302 26.89 -17.61 2.35
N LEU A 303 26.05 -17.71 1.31
CA LEU A 303 24.94 -16.77 1.12
C LEU A 303 24.00 -16.88 2.32
N GLU A 304 23.63 -15.75 2.88
CA GLU A 304 22.57 -15.70 3.89
C GLU A 304 21.27 -16.17 3.26
N LYS A 305 20.52 -16.97 4.01
CA LYS A 305 19.18 -17.40 3.57
C LYS A 305 18.34 -16.14 3.32
N PRO A 306 17.84 -15.91 2.07
CA PRO A 306 16.97 -14.79 1.82
C PRO A 306 15.81 -14.81 2.83
N THR A 307 15.51 -13.67 3.41
CA THR A 307 14.45 -13.56 4.42
C THR A 307 13.14 -13.99 3.75
N GLU A 308 12.68 -15.19 4.07
CA GLU A 308 11.33 -15.59 3.73
C GLU A 308 10.39 -14.68 4.53
N VAL A 309 9.79 -13.69 3.88
CA VAL A 309 8.43 -13.36 4.26
C VAL A 309 7.67 -14.64 3.89
N ARG A 310 7.33 -15.45 4.89
CA ARG A 310 6.62 -16.71 4.69
C ARG A 310 5.22 -16.40 4.14
N ALA A 311 5.15 -16.05 2.86
CA ALA A 311 3.92 -15.97 2.09
C ALA A 311 3.18 -17.33 2.06
N ASP A 312 3.89 -18.41 2.41
CA ASP A 312 3.33 -19.77 2.44
C ASP A 312 2.59 -20.14 3.74
N MET A 313 2.61 -19.29 4.77
CA MET A 313 1.68 -19.47 5.88
C MET A 313 0.29 -19.03 5.43
N LYS A 314 -0.41 -19.90 4.72
CA LYS A 314 -1.86 -19.74 4.51
C LYS A 314 -2.53 -19.79 5.89
N ILE A 315 -2.93 -18.63 6.35
CA ILE A 315 -3.83 -18.53 7.50
C ILE A 315 -5.19 -19.02 6.98
N THR A 316 -5.51 -20.27 7.21
CA THR A 316 -6.84 -20.80 6.94
C THR A 316 -7.74 -20.39 8.10
N LEU A 317 -8.63 -19.47 7.81
CA LEU A 317 -9.68 -19.03 8.72
C LEU A 317 -10.95 -19.77 8.37
N GLU A 318 -11.33 -20.70 9.20
CA GLU A 318 -12.61 -21.37 9.08
C GLU A 318 -13.46 -21.02 10.30
N PRO A 319 -14.65 -20.44 10.11
CA PRO A 319 -15.57 -20.22 11.23
C PRO A 319 -15.99 -21.58 11.82
N ILE A 320 -15.94 -21.70 13.15
CA ILE A 320 -16.29 -22.95 13.85
C ILE A 320 -17.76 -23.35 13.61
N SER A 321 -18.63 -22.36 13.44
CA SER A 321 -20.05 -22.58 13.15
C SER A 321 -20.49 -21.80 11.91
N GLN A 322 -21.34 -22.39 11.10
CA GLN A 322 -21.95 -21.70 9.96
C GLN A 322 -23.16 -20.87 10.40
N SER A 323 -23.24 -19.63 9.97
CA SER A 323 -24.42 -18.79 10.12
C SER A 323 -25.57 -19.25 9.21
N GLY A 324 -26.77 -18.75 9.45
CA GLY A 324 -27.88 -18.79 8.47
C GLY A 324 -27.49 -18.11 7.15
N ASN A 325 -28.36 -18.23 6.15
CA ASN A 325 -28.09 -17.60 4.84
C ASN A 325 -28.18 -16.06 4.89
N ASP A 326 -29.14 -15.55 5.66
CA ASP A 326 -29.27 -14.12 5.93
C ASP A 326 -28.49 -13.82 7.21
N VAL A 327 -27.44 -12.99 7.10
CA VAL A 327 -26.52 -12.68 8.21
C VAL A 327 -26.92 -11.38 8.89
N LEU A 328 -27.23 -10.35 8.11
CA LEU A 328 -27.62 -9.03 8.60
C LEU A 328 -28.73 -8.47 7.73
N SER A 329 -29.78 -7.91 8.36
CA SER A 329 -30.83 -7.13 7.71
C SER A 329 -31.01 -5.81 8.43
N VAL A 330 -30.83 -4.72 7.69
CA VAL A 330 -30.98 -3.34 8.17
C VAL A 330 -32.14 -2.72 7.41
N LYS A 331 -33.12 -2.17 8.15
CA LYS A 331 -34.33 -1.58 7.58
C LYS A 331 -34.60 -0.21 8.19
N ASP A 332 -34.76 0.77 7.32
CA ASP A 332 -35.14 2.15 7.64
C ASP A 332 -34.24 2.82 8.71
N LEU A 333 -32.94 2.51 8.66
CA LEU A 333 -31.98 2.95 9.67
C LEU A 333 -31.73 4.44 9.55
N ALA A 334 -31.85 5.17 10.66
CA ALA A 334 -31.57 6.60 10.76
C ALA A 334 -30.77 6.93 12.03
N LYS A 335 -29.90 7.95 11.90
CA LYS A 335 -29.13 8.50 13.01
C LYS A 335 -28.86 9.99 12.81
N SER A 336 -29.00 10.76 13.89
CA SER A 336 -28.67 12.19 13.97
C SER A 336 -27.79 12.47 15.18
N PHE A 337 -26.97 13.51 15.08
CA PHE A 337 -26.21 14.07 16.21
C PHE A 337 -26.46 15.59 16.23
N ASP A 338 -26.71 16.14 17.42
CA ASP A 338 -26.91 17.58 17.61
C ASP A 338 -27.92 18.23 16.64
N SER A 339 -29.01 17.52 16.34
CA SER A 339 -30.06 17.92 15.38
C SER A 339 -29.67 17.96 13.90
N ALA A 340 -28.45 17.48 13.55
CA ALA A 340 -28.03 17.28 12.17
C ALA A 340 -28.20 15.81 11.79
N PRO A 341 -29.00 15.47 10.75
CA PRO A 341 -29.15 14.10 10.30
C PRO A 341 -27.83 13.62 9.67
N LEU A 342 -27.33 12.48 10.15
CA LEU A 342 -26.15 11.83 9.60
C LEU A 342 -26.52 11.00 8.37
N PHE A 343 -27.59 10.22 8.51
CA PHE A 343 -28.26 9.49 7.43
C PHE A 343 -29.68 9.12 7.84
N GLU A 344 -30.53 8.90 6.83
CA GLU A 344 -31.92 8.53 6.99
C GLU A 344 -32.29 7.42 6.00
N HIS A 345 -33.22 6.56 6.40
CA HIS A 345 -33.81 5.51 5.55
C HIS A 345 -32.82 4.53 4.91
N LEU A 346 -31.71 4.19 5.58
CA LEU A 346 -30.77 3.22 5.06
C LEU A 346 -31.34 1.79 5.09
N ASN A 347 -31.27 1.11 3.95
CA ASN A 347 -31.76 -0.25 3.79
C ASN A 347 -30.70 -1.10 3.08
N PHE A 348 -30.25 -2.18 3.72
CA PHE A 348 -29.37 -3.17 3.10
C PHE A 348 -29.42 -4.51 3.83
N GLU A 349 -29.03 -5.56 3.11
CA GLU A 349 -28.94 -6.92 3.62
C GLU A 349 -27.59 -7.50 3.27
N ILE A 350 -27.06 -8.35 4.15
CA ILE A 350 -25.80 -9.08 3.93
C ILE A 350 -26.08 -10.57 4.07
N LYS A 351 -25.63 -11.33 3.09
CA LYS A 351 -25.76 -12.78 3.04
C LYS A 351 -24.46 -13.47 3.42
N ARG A 352 -24.58 -14.74 3.80
CA ARG A 352 -23.44 -15.57 4.18
C ARG A 352 -22.40 -15.64 3.07
N GLY A 353 -21.13 -15.45 3.43
CA GLY A 353 -19.99 -15.50 2.53
C GLY A 353 -19.79 -14.24 1.68
N GLU A 354 -20.60 -13.19 1.88
CA GLU A 354 -20.33 -11.90 1.23
C GLU A 354 -19.20 -11.15 1.95
N HIS A 355 -18.31 -10.55 1.17
CA HIS A 355 -17.32 -9.59 1.63
C HIS A 355 -17.74 -8.20 1.17
N VAL A 356 -18.27 -7.41 2.10
CA VAL A 356 -18.92 -6.12 1.82
C VAL A 356 -18.06 -4.98 2.35
N ALA A 357 -17.67 -4.06 1.47
CA ALA A 357 -16.98 -2.83 1.82
C ALA A 357 -17.96 -1.66 1.93
N ILE A 358 -17.93 -0.89 3.01
CA ILE A 358 -18.63 0.40 3.10
C ILE A 358 -17.61 1.50 2.77
N ILE A 359 -17.89 2.31 1.77
CA ILE A 359 -17.08 3.45 1.37
C ILE A 359 -17.88 4.76 1.44
N GLY A 360 -17.20 5.89 1.44
CA GLY A 360 -17.80 7.23 1.49
C GLY A 360 -16.86 8.25 2.12
N ASP A 361 -17.21 9.52 2.05
CA ASP A 361 -16.40 10.59 2.59
C ASP A 361 -16.31 10.56 4.13
N ASN A 362 -15.36 11.28 4.71
CA ASN A 362 -15.21 11.35 6.15
C ASN A 362 -16.41 12.07 6.78
N GLY A 363 -16.90 11.54 7.90
CA GLY A 363 -18.05 12.12 8.62
C GLY A 363 -19.42 11.70 8.09
N THR A 364 -19.51 10.85 7.07
CA THR A 364 -20.81 10.35 6.55
C THR A 364 -21.49 9.33 7.46
N GLY A 365 -20.80 8.80 8.49
CA GLY A 365 -21.39 7.89 9.46
C GLY A 365 -21.05 6.41 9.28
N LYS A 366 -20.02 6.08 8.49
CA LYS A 366 -19.58 4.70 8.26
C LYS A 366 -19.31 3.93 9.57
N THR A 367 -18.42 4.46 10.40
CA THR A 367 -18.11 3.90 11.74
C THR A 367 -19.35 3.84 12.65
N THR A 368 -20.26 4.82 12.52
CA THR A 368 -21.51 4.82 13.29
C THR A 368 -22.41 3.65 12.91
N ILE A 369 -22.50 3.30 11.62
CA ILE A 369 -23.23 2.12 11.16
C ILE A 369 -22.63 0.85 11.80
N LEU A 370 -21.29 0.70 11.78
CA LEU A 370 -20.62 -0.45 12.40
C LEU A 370 -20.87 -0.51 13.91
N LYS A 371 -20.80 0.63 14.60
CA LYS A 371 -21.09 0.71 16.05
C LYS A 371 -22.54 0.36 16.38
N MET A 372 -23.50 0.73 15.50
CA MET A 372 -24.91 0.35 15.70
C MET A 372 -25.16 -1.14 15.48
N ILE A 373 -24.50 -1.76 14.48
CA ILE A 373 -24.58 -3.21 14.25
C ILE A 373 -24.02 -3.99 15.45
N ASN A 374 -22.99 -3.44 16.11
CA ASN A 374 -22.40 -4.01 17.33
C ASN A 374 -23.10 -3.59 18.63
N GLU A 375 -24.27 -2.95 18.54
CA GLU A 375 -25.07 -2.48 19.72
C GLU A 375 -24.33 -1.48 20.62
N LEU A 376 -23.23 -0.88 20.15
CA LEU A 376 -22.48 0.14 20.89
C LEU A 376 -23.16 1.52 20.85
N THR A 377 -24.01 1.74 19.86
CA THR A 377 -24.79 2.99 19.67
C THR A 377 -26.21 2.61 19.25
N ALA A 378 -27.20 3.19 19.90
CA ALA A 378 -28.59 2.96 19.54
C ALA A 378 -28.98 3.76 18.28
N PRO A 379 -29.74 3.19 17.33
CA PRO A 379 -30.33 3.94 16.23
C PRO A 379 -31.44 4.88 16.73
N ASP A 380 -31.69 5.97 16.00
CA ASP A 380 -32.82 6.86 16.31
C ASP A 380 -34.12 6.34 15.70
N ASN A 381 -34.02 5.69 14.52
CA ASN A 381 -35.12 4.99 13.88
C ASN A 381 -34.59 3.76 13.12
N GLY A 382 -35.52 2.84 12.78
CA GLY A 382 -35.21 1.62 12.04
C GLY A 382 -34.89 0.43 12.90
N THR A 383 -34.57 -0.69 12.24
CA THR A 383 -34.27 -1.96 12.90
C THR A 383 -33.05 -2.62 12.29
N ILE A 384 -32.21 -3.19 13.15
CA ILE A 384 -31.07 -4.03 12.78
C ILE A 384 -31.40 -5.42 13.30
N SER A 385 -31.37 -6.41 12.43
CA SER A 385 -31.62 -7.80 12.81
C SER A 385 -30.50 -8.71 12.30
N LEU A 386 -29.95 -9.49 13.23
CA LEU A 386 -28.96 -10.52 12.93
C LEU A 386 -29.68 -11.82 12.59
N GLY A 387 -29.13 -12.57 11.67
CA GLY A 387 -29.61 -13.89 11.28
C GLY A 387 -29.37 -14.95 12.37
N SER A 388 -29.85 -16.16 12.11
CA SER A 388 -29.67 -17.28 13.03
C SER A 388 -28.19 -17.70 13.09
N ASN A 389 -27.73 -18.02 14.31
CA ASN A 389 -26.38 -18.50 14.58
C ASN A 389 -25.26 -17.56 14.08
N VAL A 390 -25.49 -16.24 14.13
CA VAL A 390 -24.49 -15.22 13.79
C VAL A 390 -23.69 -14.87 15.02
N HIS A 391 -22.35 -15.02 14.94
CA HIS A 391 -21.37 -14.64 15.94
C HIS A 391 -20.48 -13.54 15.38
N ILE A 392 -20.59 -12.32 15.94
CA ILE A 392 -19.85 -11.16 15.49
C ILE A 392 -18.44 -11.14 16.10
N GLY A 393 -17.44 -10.89 15.26
CA GLY A 393 -16.11 -10.46 15.66
C GLY A 393 -15.89 -9.02 15.22
N TYR A 394 -15.68 -8.11 16.17
CA TYR A 394 -15.51 -6.69 15.89
C TYR A 394 -14.06 -6.25 16.08
N TYR A 395 -13.51 -5.61 15.06
CA TYR A 395 -12.22 -4.95 15.11
C TYR A 395 -12.42 -3.43 15.15
N ASP A 396 -12.04 -2.83 16.27
CA ASP A 396 -12.13 -1.39 16.52
C ASP A 396 -10.79 -0.70 16.18
N GLN A 397 -10.87 0.47 15.58
CA GLN A 397 -9.72 1.30 15.22
C GLN A 397 -8.85 1.68 16.43
N GLU A 398 -9.43 1.85 17.61
CA GLU A 398 -8.75 2.29 18.83
C GLU A 398 -8.13 1.14 19.66
N HIS A 399 -8.26 -0.13 19.23
CA HIS A 399 -7.70 -1.31 19.88
C HIS A 399 -8.01 -1.46 21.38
N HIS A 400 -9.19 -1.03 21.82
CA HIS A 400 -9.60 -1.06 23.23
C HIS A 400 -9.65 -2.46 23.87
N VAL A 401 -9.49 -3.50 23.07
CA VAL A 401 -9.61 -4.91 23.50
C VAL A 401 -8.28 -5.48 24.02
N LEU A 402 -7.15 -4.73 23.92
CA LEU A 402 -5.83 -5.22 24.31
C LEU A 402 -5.43 -4.78 25.72
N HIS A 403 -4.86 -5.73 26.51
CA HIS A 403 -4.34 -5.46 27.84
C HIS A 403 -2.87 -5.06 27.77
N MET A 404 -2.56 -3.77 27.97
CA MET A 404 -1.23 -3.18 27.77
C MET A 404 -0.13 -3.78 28.69
N GLU A 405 -0.53 -4.35 29.82
CA GLU A 405 0.35 -4.95 30.84
C GLU A 405 0.86 -6.34 30.44
N LYS A 406 0.07 -7.08 29.62
CA LYS A 406 0.34 -8.47 29.25
C LYS A 406 1.39 -8.54 28.11
N THR A 407 2.05 -9.70 28.02
CA THR A 407 2.83 -10.06 26.84
C THR A 407 1.90 -10.52 25.71
N LEU A 408 2.42 -10.52 24.47
CA LEU A 408 1.65 -11.02 23.32
C LEU A 408 1.19 -12.46 23.54
N PHE A 409 2.05 -13.28 24.13
CA PHE A 409 1.75 -14.68 24.40
C PHE A 409 0.64 -14.82 25.45
N GLU A 410 0.74 -14.09 26.56
CA GLU A 410 -0.26 -14.09 27.62
C GLU A 410 -1.62 -13.59 27.14
N GLU A 411 -1.64 -12.54 26.33
CA GLU A 411 -2.87 -11.96 25.77
C GLU A 411 -3.67 -12.98 24.97
N ILE A 412 -3.00 -13.80 24.15
CA ILE A 412 -3.68 -14.83 23.35
C ILE A 412 -3.98 -16.06 24.21
N SER A 413 -3.05 -16.47 25.06
CA SER A 413 -3.22 -17.67 25.90
C SER A 413 -4.37 -17.55 26.87
N ASP A 414 -4.58 -16.36 27.45
CA ASP A 414 -5.64 -16.14 28.42
C ASP A 414 -7.03 -16.12 27.78
N ASP A 415 -7.15 -15.56 26.59
CA ASP A 415 -8.42 -15.49 25.86
C ASP A 415 -8.77 -16.83 25.17
N TYR A 416 -7.75 -17.60 24.77
CA TYR A 416 -7.91 -18.87 24.06
C TYR A 416 -7.16 -20.02 24.77
N PRO A 417 -7.58 -20.42 25.96
CA PRO A 417 -6.86 -21.41 26.80
C PRO A 417 -6.83 -22.83 26.21
N TYR A 418 -7.63 -23.08 25.18
CA TYR A 418 -7.65 -24.36 24.46
C TYR A 418 -6.57 -24.48 23.40
N LEU A 419 -5.88 -23.36 23.03
CA LEU A 419 -4.81 -23.39 22.07
C LEU A 419 -3.51 -23.91 22.68
N THR A 420 -2.80 -24.72 21.91
CA THR A 420 -1.45 -25.15 22.30
C THR A 420 -0.44 -24.02 22.12
N ASN A 421 0.65 -24.04 22.90
CA ASN A 421 1.75 -23.07 22.77
C ASN A 421 2.29 -22.97 21.34
N THR A 422 2.29 -24.09 20.60
CA THR A 422 2.72 -24.14 19.20
C THR A 422 1.74 -23.40 18.29
N GLN A 423 0.44 -23.55 18.49
CA GLN A 423 -0.58 -22.83 17.72
C GLN A 423 -0.51 -21.33 17.97
N ILE A 424 -0.40 -20.90 19.24
CA ILE A 424 -0.24 -19.48 19.59
C ILE A 424 0.99 -18.88 18.91
N ARG A 425 2.13 -19.55 19.00
CA ARG A 425 3.38 -19.08 18.34
C ARG A 425 3.27 -19.07 16.82
N ASN A 426 2.62 -20.04 16.21
CA ASN A 426 2.40 -20.08 14.77
C ASN A 426 1.49 -18.94 14.31
N THR A 427 0.42 -18.66 15.04
CA THR A 427 -0.45 -17.52 14.76
C THR A 427 0.30 -16.20 14.88
N LEU A 428 1.03 -15.99 15.99
CA LEU A 428 1.84 -14.78 16.15
C LEU A 428 2.92 -14.65 15.07
N ALA A 429 3.57 -15.76 14.68
CA ALA A 429 4.56 -15.77 13.58
C ALA A 429 3.95 -15.40 12.23
N ALA A 430 2.69 -15.79 11.98
CA ALA A 430 1.96 -15.38 10.77
C ALA A 430 1.73 -13.86 10.70
N PHE A 431 1.64 -13.20 11.86
CA PHE A 431 1.60 -11.75 11.98
C PHE A 431 2.97 -11.11 12.24
N LEU A 432 4.05 -11.80 11.87
CA LEU A 432 5.45 -11.33 11.94
C LEU A 432 6.00 -11.14 13.36
N PHE A 433 5.43 -11.80 14.37
CA PHE A 433 6.02 -11.86 15.71
C PHE A 433 6.75 -13.19 15.87
N THR A 434 8.07 -13.16 15.80
CA THR A 434 8.91 -14.37 15.80
C THR A 434 9.91 -14.38 16.97
N GLY A 435 10.36 -15.58 17.37
CA GLY A 435 11.36 -15.73 18.41
C GLY A 435 10.93 -15.12 19.75
N ASP A 436 11.72 -14.19 20.28
CA ASP A 436 11.49 -13.53 21.56
C ASP A 436 10.46 -12.39 21.49
N ASP A 437 10.05 -11.97 20.28
CA ASP A 437 9.03 -10.92 20.12
C ASP A 437 7.71 -11.28 20.80
N VAL A 438 7.37 -12.57 20.86
CA VAL A 438 6.15 -13.06 21.50
C VAL A 438 6.05 -12.75 23.00
N PHE A 439 7.17 -12.44 23.65
CA PHE A 439 7.24 -12.09 25.07
C PHE A 439 7.33 -10.58 25.32
N LYS A 440 7.29 -9.75 24.27
CA LYS A 440 7.17 -8.31 24.42
C LYS A 440 5.83 -7.93 25.03
N ARG A 441 5.81 -6.88 25.84
CA ARG A 441 4.56 -6.33 26.39
C ARG A 441 3.81 -5.56 25.31
N ILE A 442 2.49 -5.66 25.33
CA ILE A 442 1.63 -4.94 24.37
C ILE A 442 1.82 -3.42 24.48
N GLY A 443 2.05 -2.91 25.69
CA GLY A 443 2.32 -1.49 25.93
C GLY A 443 3.57 -0.97 25.22
N ASP A 444 4.58 -1.82 24.97
CA ASP A 444 5.85 -1.46 24.33
C ASP A 444 5.76 -1.52 22.80
N LEU A 445 4.65 -1.99 22.24
CA LEU A 445 4.43 -2.12 20.81
C LEU A 445 4.03 -0.78 20.18
N SER A 446 4.45 -0.57 18.93
CA SER A 446 3.94 0.49 18.08
C SER A 446 2.45 0.29 17.75
N GLY A 447 1.77 1.36 17.30
CA GLY A 447 0.36 1.28 16.90
C GLY A 447 0.09 0.20 15.85
N GLY A 448 0.94 0.08 14.83
CA GLY A 448 0.82 -0.95 13.80
C GLY A 448 1.07 -2.37 14.33
N GLU A 449 1.98 -2.56 15.29
CA GLU A 449 2.20 -3.85 15.94
C GLU A 449 0.99 -4.24 16.80
N ARG A 450 0.41 -3.31 17.54
CA ARG A 450 -0.85 -3.53 18.29
C ARG A 450 -2.00 -3.92 17.37
N GLY A 451 -2.14 -3.25 16.22
CA GLY A 451 -3.11 -3.61 15.19
C GLY A 451 -2.95 -5.06 14.71
N ARG A 452 -1.72 -5.51 14.46
CA ARG A 452 -1.45 -6.91 14.09
C ARG A 452 -1.82 -7.91 15.20
N VAL A 453 -1.58 -7.57 16.47
CA VAL A 453 -2.00 -8.42 17.59
C VAL A 453 -3.53 -8.50 17.70
N SER A 454 -4.22 -7.37 17.59
CA SER A 454 -5.70 -7.33 17.55
C SER A 454 -6.27 -8.16 16.41
N LEU A 455 -5.66 -8.09 15.23
CA LEU A 455 -6.04 -8.92 14.09
C LEU A 455 -5.78 -10.41 14.37
N ALA A 456 -4.61 -10.77 14.91
CA ALA A 456 -4.30 -12.14 15.28
C ALA A 456 -5.32 -12.69 16.28
N LYS A 457 -5.73 -11.89 17.27
CA LYS A 457 -6.75 -12.22 18.25
C LYS A 457 -8.13 -12.41 17.62
N LEU A 458 -8.54 -11.48 16.74
CA LEU A 458 -9.79 -11.60 16.00
C LEU A 458 -9.83 -12.87 15.13
N MET A 459 -8.71 -13.23 14.52
CA MET A 459 -8.59 -14.40 13.65
C MET A 459 -8.68 -15.73 14.41
N LEU A 460 -8.39 -15.72 15.72
CA LEU A 460 -8.57 -16.87 16.61
C LEU A 460 -9.99 -16.94 17.17
N SER A 461 -10.80 -15.90 16.99
CA SER A 461 -12.17 -15.87 17.47
C SER A 461 -13.04 -16.86 16.67
N GLU A 462 -14.05 -17.41 17.32
CA GLU A 462 -15.01 -18.34 16.73
C GLU A 462 -16.05 -17.65 15.84
N SER A 463 -15.81 -16.39 15.50
CA SER A 463 -16.76 -15.55 14.78
C SER A 463 -16.98 -16.04 13.36
N ASN A 464 -18.23 -15.94 12.88
CA ASN A 464 -18.59 -16.23 11.49
C ASN A 464 -19.04 -14.98 10.72
N PHE A 465 -19.10 -13.83 11.42
CA PHE A 465 -19.32 -12.51 10.83
C PHE A 465 -18.30 -11.53 11.39
N LEU A 466 -17.35 -11.11 10.54
CA LEU A 466 -16.31 -10.15 10.91
C LEU A 466 -16.75 -8.73 10.54
N ILE A 467 -16.62 -7.81 11.49
CA ILE A 467 -16.86 -6.38 11.28
C ILE A 467 -15.54 -5.65 11.56
N LEU A 468 -15.00 -4.94 10.52
CA LEU A 468 -13.69 -4.31 10.60
C LEU A 468 -13.80 -2.80 10.34
N ASP A 469 -13.36 -1.97 11.28
CA ASP A 469 -13.33 -0.51 11.12
C ASP A 469 -11.90 -0.05 10.82
N GLU A 470 -11.65 0.36 9.58
CA GLU A 470 -10.36 0.81 9.06
C GLU A 470 -9.18 -0.13 9.41
N PRO A 471 -9.26 -1.44 9.07
CA PRO A 471 -8.27 -2.43 9.52
C PRO A 471 -6.89 -2.25 8.87
N THR A 472 -6.78 -1.47 7.82
CA THR A 472 -5.54 -1.19 7.09
C THR A 472 -4.76 0.00 7.64
N ASN A 473 -5.36 0.80 8.54
CA ASN A 473 -4.70 1.97 9.12
C ASN A 473 -3.47 1.58 9.95
N HIS A 474 -2.40 2.34 9.80
CA HIS A 474 -1.12 2.14 10.48
C HIS A 474 -0.40 0.80 10.17
N LEU A 475 -0.95 -0.04 9.29
CA LEU A 475 -0.28 -1.26 8.84
C LEU A 475 0.70 -0.92 7.72
N ASP A 476 1.89 -1.54 7.78
CA ASP A 476 2.82 -1.50 6.66
C ASP A 476 2.34 -2.41 5.51
N ILE A 477 2.97 -2.27 4.35
CA ILE A 477 2.55 -2.98 3.13
C ILE A 477 2.52 -4.49 3.36
N THR A 478 3.53 -5.05 4.04
CA THR A 478 3.60 -6.49 4.32
C THR A 478 2.45 -6.95 5.24
N SER A 479 2.14 -6.17 6.27
CA SER A 479 1.02 -6.47 7.17
C SER A 479 -0.34 -6.38 6.46
N LYS A 480 -0.49 -5.44 5.52
CA LYS A 480 -1.68 -5.35 4.67
C LYS A 480 -1.84 -6.59 3.77
N GLU A 481 -0.75 -7.08 3.18
CA GLU A 481 -0.76 -8.31 2.36
C GLU A 481 -1.17 -9.55 3.16
N ILE A 482 -0.70 -9.66 4.40
CA ILE A 482 -1.11 -10.73 5.31
C ILE A 482 -2.61 -10.64 5.60
N LEU A 483 -3.13 -9.43 5.90
CA LEU A 483 -4.55 -9.20 6.15
C LEU A 483 -5.40 -9.52 4.91
N GLU A 484 -4.97 -9.08 3.72
CA GLU A 484 -5.63 -9.39 2.43
C GLU A 484 -5.74 -10.90 2.21
N SER A 485 -4.62 -11.62 2.39
CA SER A 485 -4.58 -13.07 2.25
C SER A 485 -5.48 -13.77 3.26
N ALA A 486 -5.51 -13.28 4.48
CA ALA A 486 -6.33 -13.81 5.55
C ALA A 486 -7.83 -13.65 5.27
N ILE A 487 -8.26 -12.44 4.87
CA ILE A 487 -9.66 -12.17 4.53
C ILE A 487 -10.08 -12.95 3.28
N ASN A 488 -9.25 -13.02 2.25
CA ASN A 488 -9.56 -13.82 1.06
C ASN A 488 -9.66 -15.33 1.33
N GLY A 489 -8.93 -15.83 2.32
CA GLY A 489 -9.02 -17.21 2.80
C GLY A 489 -10.20 -17.48 3.74
N TYR A 490 -10.85 -16.43 4.26
CA TYR A 490 -11.94 -16.56 5.22
C TYR A 490 -13.25 -16.93 4.51
N THR A 491 -13.87 -18.03 4.94
CA THR A 491 -15.12 -18.55 4.34
C THR A 491 -16.39 -17.99 4.98
N GLY A 492 -16.26 -17.18 6.04
CA GLY A 492 -17.37 -16.49 6.70
C GLY A 492 -17.77 -15.20 5.98
N THR A 493 -18.55 -14.38 6.65
CA THR A 493 -19.04 -13.09 6.13
C THR A 493 -18.19 -11.95 6.68
N VAL A 494 -17.86 -10.97 5.85
CA VAL A 494 -17.07 -9.81 6.26
C VAL A 494 -17.76 -8.51 5.87
N LEU A 495 -17.87 -7.59 6.83
CA LEU A 495 -18.31 -6.22 6.61
C LEU A 495 -17.19 -5.29 7.09
N TYR A 496 -16.73 -4.38 6.26
CA TYR A 496 -15.66 -3.49 6.67
C TYR A 496 -15.77 -2.08 6.08
N VAL A 497 -15.20 -1.14 6.80
CA VAL A 497 -14.93 0.23 6.32
C VAL A 497 -13.46 0.32 6.01
N SER A 498 -13.09 0.84 4.85
CA SER A 498 -11.69 1.15 4.52
C SER A 498 -11.58 2.24 3.47
N HIS A 499 -10.51 3.02 3.53
CA HIS A 499 -10.08 3.97 2.51
C HIS A 499 -8.97 3.43 1.62
N ASP A 500 -8.48 2.21 1.89
CA ASP A 500 -7.45 1.54 1.09
C ASP A 500 -8.06 0.90 -0.16
N ARG A 501 -7.91 1.59 -1.29
CA ARG A 501 -8.48 1.17 -2.59
C ARG A 501 -7.94 -0.18 -3.06
N TYR A 502 -6.66 -0.47 -2.79
CA TYR A 502 -6.05 -1.74 -3.16
C TYR A 502 -6.62 -2.90 -2.34
N PHE A 503 -6.76 -2.69 -1.04
CA PHE A 503 -7.39 -3.64 -0.13
C PHE A 503 -8.83 -3.95 -0.54
N ILE A 504 -9.64 -2.90 -0.79
CA ILE A 504 -11.03 -3.07 -1.24
C ILE A 504 -11.09 -3.84 -2.56
N ASN A 505 -10.23 -3.49 -3.53
CA ASN A 505 -10.22 -4.14 -4.84
C ASN A 505 -9.89 -5.63 -4.77
N LYS A 506 -9.05 -6.03 -3.81
CA LYS A 506 -8.61 -7.42 -3.60
C LYS A 506 -9.59 -8.26 -2.77
N THR A 507 -10.35 -7.65 -1.88
CA THR A 507 -11.11 -8.39 -0.86
C THR A 507 -12.63 -8.22 -0.99
N ALA A 508 -13.13 -7.11 -1.57
CA ALA A 508 -14.56 -6.87 -1.69
C ALA A 508 -15.18 -7.65 -2.84
N SER A 509 -16.28 -8.32 -2.57
CA SER A 509 -17.21 -8.85 -3.58
C SER A 509 -18.36 -7.88 -3.87
N ARG A 510 -18.59 -6.91 -2.96
CA ARG A 510 -19.68 -5.95 -3.02
C ARG A 510 -19.29 -4.66 -2.30
N ILE A 511 -19.70 -3.51 -2.85
CA ILE A 511 -19.44 -2.19 -2.28
C ILE A 511 -20.75 -1.47 -1.99
N LEU A 512 -20.82 -0.88 -0.80
CA LEU A 512 -21.89 0.02 -0.36
C LEU A 512 -21.30 1.43 -0.24
N GLU A 513 -21.67 2.33 -1.14
CA GLU A 513 -21.26 3.74 -1.09
C GLU A 513 -22.27 4.55 -0.29
N LEU A 514 -21.80 5.15 0.80
CA LEU A 514 -22.59 6.08 1.61
C LEU A 514 -22.23 7.51 1.22
N ASN A 515 -23.11 8.15 0.47
CA ASN A 515 -22.94 9.52 -0.01
C ASN A 515 -24.24 10.30 0.09
N ASN A 516 -24.19 11.56 0.50
CA ASN A 516 -25.36 12.43 0.65
C ASN A 516 -26.53 11.78 1.42
N GLN A 517 -26.22 11.06 2.51
CA GLN A 517 -27.18 10.34 3.37
C GLN A 517 -27.87 9.15 2.69
N GLU A 518 -27.51 8.80 1.47
CA GLU A 518 -28.03 7.65 0.73
C GLU A 518 -26.98 6.54 0.58
N LEU A 519 -27.45 5.30 0.54
CA LEU A 519 -26.61 4.12 0.37
C LEU A 519 -26.81 3.53 -1.03
N THR A 520 -25.77 3.59 -1.84
CA THR A 520 -25.77 3.00 -3.19
C THR A 520 -25.04 1.67 -3.19
N ASN A 521 -25.59 0.65 -3.83
CA ASN A 521 -25.07 -0.71 -3.86
C ASN A 521 -24.43 -1.04 -5.21
N TYR A 522 -23.18 -1.52 -5.19
CA TYR A 522 -22.43 -1.98 -6.36
C TYR A 522 -22.01 -3.44 -6.17
N LEU A 523 -22.44 -4.32 -7.08
CA LEU A 523 -22.13 -5.75 -7.05
C LEU A 523 -20.80 -6.00 -7.79
N GLY A 524 -19.68 -5.84 -7.11
CA GLY A 524 -18.34 -6.02 -7.68
C GLY A 524 -17.27 -5.41 -6.80
N ASN A 525 -16.04 -5.46 -7.29
CA ASN A 525 -14.85 -4.89 -6.66
C ASN A 525 -14.72 -3.37 -6.92
N TYR A 526 -13.61 -2.78 -6.48
CA TYR A 526 -13.38 -1.34 -6.60
C TYR A 526 -13.27 -0.86 -8.06
N ASP A 527 -12.70 -1.65 -8.95
CA ASP A 527 -12.60 -1.29 -10.38
C ASP A 527 -13.99 -1.22 -11.02
N TYR A 528 -14.85 -2.19 -10.73
CA TYR A 528 -16.26 -2.19 -11.18
C TYR A 528 -17.04 -0.97 -10.65
N TYR A 529 -16.81 -0.61 -9.38
CA TYR A 529 -17.38 0.61 -8.80
C TYR A 529 -16.98 1.86 -9.57
N LEU A 530 -15.68 2.01 -9.89
CA LEU A 530 -15.17 3.16 -10.65
C LEU A 530 -15.77 3.25 -12.05
N GLU A 531 -15.86 2.13 -12.77
CA GLU A 531 -16.49 2.07 -14.10
C GLU A 531 -17.95 2.53 -14.06
N LYS A 532 -18.72 2.04 -13.09
CA LYS A 532 -20.14 2.41 -12.92
C LYS A 532 -20.30 3.87 -12.53
N LYS A 533 -19.48 4.37 -11.63
CA LYS A 533 -19.53 5.78 -11.20
C LYS A 533 -19.21 6.73 -12.36
N GLN A 534 -18.23 6.41 -13.18
CA GLN A 534 -17.91 7.17 -14.38
C GLN A 534 -19.05 7.15 -15.41
N ALA A 535 -19.67 6.00 -15.60
CA ALA A 535 -20.83 5.87 -16.50
C ALA A 535 -22.03 6.71 -16.04
N LEU A 536 -22.27 6.80 -14.72
CA LEU A 536 -23.34 7.61 -14.14
C LEU A 536 -23.03 9.13 -14.14
N SER A 537 -21.76 9.52 -14.08
CA SER A 537 -21.33 10.92 -14.10
C SER A 537 -21.21 11.53 -15.49
N SER A 538 -21.25 10.71 -16.56
CA SER A 538 -21.34 11.20 -17.93
C SER A 538 -22.76 11.74 -18.19
N PRO A 539 -22.94 13.01 -18.57
CA PRO A 539 -24.27 13.55 -18.81
C PRO A 539 -24.95 12.76 -19.94
N SER A 540 -26.00 12.03 -19.58
CA SER A 540 -26.92 11.39 -20.53
C SER A 540 -27.61 12.48 -21.34
N SER A 541 -27.21 12.68 -22.58
CA SER A 541 -28.05 13.36 -23.55
C SER A 541 -29.19 12.41 -23.92
N GLU A 542 -30.33 12.53 -23.23
CA GLU A 542 -31.60 12.04 -23.72
C GLU A 542 -31.95 12.81 -24.99
N THR A 543 -31.97 12.14 -26.13
CA THR A 543 -32.95 12.40 -27.20
C THR A 543 -33.17 11.13 -28.01
N ALA A 544 -34.46 10.91 -28.23
CA ALA A 544 -35.06 9.78 -28.91
C ALA A 544 -34.72 9.67 -30.39
N ASP A 545 -34.86 8.42 -30.88
CA ASP A 545 -35.14 8.00 -32.26
C ASP A 545 -34.47 8.73 -33.42
N ALA A 546 -33.40 8.13 -33.96
CA ALA A 546 -33.16 8.11 -35.40
C ALA A 546 -32.21 6.95 -35.77
N ALA A 547 -32.48 6.31 -36.90
CA ALA A 547 -31.80 5.15 -37.48
C ALA A 547 -30.29 5.30 -37.64
N PRO A 548 -29.50 4.20 -37.76
CA PRO A 548 -28.05 4.23 -37.65
C PRO A 548 -27.40 4.84 -38.90
N VAL A 549 -26.87 6.04 -38.75
CA VAL A 549 -25.89 6.60 -39.66
C VAL A 549 -24.49 6.21 -39.14
N LYS A 550 -23.69 5.55 -39.96
CA LYS A 550 -22.30 5.23 -39.68
C LYS A 550 -21.52 6.53 -39.57
N GLU A 551 -21.12 6.91 -38.36
CA GLU A 551 -20.13 7.97 -38.13
C GLU A 551 -18.69 7.44 -38.26
N PRO A 552 -17.73 8.26 -38.71
CA PRO A 552 -16.34 7.85 -38.86
C PRO A 552 -15.68 7.61 -37.49
N GLU A 553 -15.02 6.47 -37.35
CA GLU A 553 -14.28 6.06 -36.17
C GLU A 553 -13.28 7.15 -35.74
N THR A 554 -13.47 7.70 -34.54
CA THR A 554 -12.53 8.66 -33.95
C THR A 554 -11.23 7.95 -33.53
N ALA A 555 -10.09 8.65 -33.59
CA ALA A 555 -8.75 8.12 -33.28
C ALA A 555 -8.68 7.39 -31.90
N ALA A 556 -9.49 7.82 -30.92
CA ALA A 556 -9.62 7.17 -29.61
C ALA A 556 -10.30 5.79 -29.67
N ALA A 557 -11.23 5.55 -30.61
CA ALA A 557 -11.87 4.25 -30.77
C ALA A 557 -10.96 3.24 -31.49
N LEU A 558 -10.08 3.72 -32.36
CA LEU A 558 -9.04 2.91 -33.00
C LEU A 558 -7.96 2.49 -31.99
N ASP A 559 -7.57 3.39 -31.09
CA ASP A 559 -6.58 3.12 -30.04
C ASP A 559 -7.13 2.10 -29.02
N TRP A 560 -8.43 2.23 -28.64
CA TRP A 560 -9.08 1.26 -27.74
C TRP A 560 -9.25 -0.13 -28.39
N LYS A 561 -9.56 -0.22 -29.69
CA LYS A 561 -9.60 -1.50 -30.43
C LYS A 561 -8.21 -2.14 -30.50
N ALA A 562 -7.19 -1.36 -30.79
CA ALA A 562 -5.80 -1.82 -30.83
C ALA A 562 -5.34 -2.35 -29.45
N GLN A 563 -5.62 -1.63 -28.37
CA GLN A 563 -5.34 -2.09 -27.01
C GLN A 563 -6.12 -3.36 -26.62
N LYS A 564 -7.36 -3.49 -27.04
CA LYS A 564 -8.17 -4.69 -26.78
C LYS A 564 -7.69 -5.90 -27.57
N GLU A 565 -7.25 -5.71 -28.82
CA GLU A 565 -6.63 -6.76 -29.63
C GLU A 565 -5.27 -7.17 -29.08
N GLU A 566 -4.49 -6.22 -28.59
CA GLU A 566 -3.20 -6.47 -27.94
C GLU A 566 -3.37 -7.24 -26.62
N GLN A 567 -4.33 -6.85 -25.77
CA GLN A 567 -4.66 -7.62 -24.56
C GLN A 567 -5.19 -9.03 -24.87
N ALA A 568 -5.98 -9.18 -25.92
CA ALA A 568 -6.47 -10.51 -26.34
C ALA A 568 -5.30 -11.37 -26.86
N ARG A 569 -4.33 -10.77 -27.56
CA ARG A 569 -3.11 -11.43 -28.03
C ARG A 569 -2.22 -11.85 -26.86
N LEU A 570 -2.01 -10.96 -25.87
CA LEU A 570 -1.25 -11.25 -24.65
C LEU A 570 -1.89 -12.38 -23.83
N ARG A 571 -3.21 -12.36 -23.62
CA ARG A 571 -3.92 -13.45 -22.93
C ARG A 571 -3.84 -14.79 -23.67
N LYS A 572 -3.87 -14.77 -25.01
CA LYS A 572 -3.70 -15.97 -25.80
C LYS A 572 -2.28 -16.53 -25.65
N LYS A 573 -1.25 -15.66 -25.72
CA LYS A 573 0.16 -16.01 -25.52
C LYS A 573 0.38 -16.59 -24.12
N GLU A 574 -0.19 -15.98 -23.08
CA GLU A 574 -0.11 -16.49 -21.70
C GLU A 574 -0.77 -17.87 -21.51
N ASN A 575 -1.91 -18.10 -22.15
CA ASN A 575 -2.58 -19.40 -22.12
C ASN A 575 -1.79 -20.47 -22.87
N ASP A 576 -1.21 -20.11 -24.03
CA ASP A 576 -0.38 -21.02 -24.80
C ASP A 576 0.93 -21.36 -24.05
N LEU A 577 1.52 -20.38 -23.34
CA LEU A 577 2.69 -20.56 -22.46
C LEU A 577 2.36 -21.55 -21.33
N LYS A 578 1.28 -21.31 -20.57
CA LYS A 578 0.84 -22.20 -19.48
C LYS A 578 0.56 -23.63 -19.95
N LYS A 579 0.02 -23.77 -21.16
CA LYS A 579 -0.24 -25.10 -21.74
C LYS A 579 1.05 -25.82 -22.09
N THR A 580 2.03 -25.10 -22.67
CA THR A 580 3.34 -25.66 -23.01
C THR A 580 4.11 -26.04 -21.74
N GLU A 581 4.06 -25.25 -20.69
CA GLU A 581 4.66 -25.56 -19.38
C GLU A 581 4.05 -26.82 -18.74
N ALA A 582 2.73 -26.98 -18.78
CA ALA A 582 2.07 -28.17 -18.26
C ALA A 582 2.43 -29.45 -19.07
N GLU A 583 2.62 -29.32 -20.39
CA GLU A 583 3.06 -30.44 -21.24
C GLU A 583 4.55 -30.81 -20.95
N ILE A 584 5.41 -29.82 -20.70
CA ILE A 584 6.80 -30.04 -20.30
C ILE A 584 6.86 -30.78 -18.96
N GLU A 585 6.14 -30.27 -17.93
CA GLU A 585 6.10 -30.87 -16.59
C GLU A 585 5.61 -32.34 -16.62
N ALA A 586 4.59 -32.63 -17.43
CA ALA A 586 4.07 -33.99 -17.58
C ALA A 586 5.11 -34.94 -18.19
N LEU A 587 5.87 -34.46 -19.18
CA LEU A 587 6.91 -35.27 -19.84
C LEU A 587 8.17 -35.43 -18.96
N GLU A 588 8.56 -34.42 -18.19
CA GLU A 588 9.67 -34.52 -17.22
C GLU A 588 9.34 -35.50 -16.10
N ASN A 589 8.11 -35.47 -15.57
CA ASN A 589 7.68 -36.46 -14.58
C ASN A 589 7.70 -37.88 -15.15
N ARG A 590 7.31 -38.05 -16.42
CA ARG A 590 7.35 -39.36 -17.08
C ARG A 590 8.78 -39.83 -17.34
N ASP A 591 9.69 -38.94 -17.71
CA ASP A 591 11.12 -39.25 -17.88
C ASP A 591 11.76 -39.74 -16.55
N ALA A 592 11.41 -39.04 -15.44
CA ALA A 592 11.85 -39.46 -14.09
C ALA A 592 11.28 -40.84 -13.68
N GLU A 593 10.00 -41.13 -13.98
CA GLU A 593 9.40 -42.44 -13.74
C GLU A 593 10.13 -43.55 -14.54
N ILE A 594 10.50 -43.28 -15.80
CA ILE A 594 11.24 -44.22 -16.63
C ILE A 594 12.63 -44.50 -16.03
N ASP A 595 13.32 -43.45 -15.52
CA ASP A 595 14.62 -43.65 -14.86
C ASP A 595 14.49 -44.48 -13.58
N GLU A 596 13.45 -44.29 -12.78
CA GLU A 596 13.17 -45.15 -11.62
C GLU A 596 12.87 -46.60 -12.03
N LEU A 597 12.08 -46.80 -13.09
CA LEU A 597 11.75 -48.12 -13.60
C LEU A 597 13.00 -48.84 -14.17
N MET A 598 13.85 -48.12 -14.89
CA MET A 598 15.12 -48.66 -15.41
C MET A 598 16.12 -49.01 -14.30
N ALA A 599 16.07 -48.37 -13.16
CA ALA A 599 16.91 -48.66 -11.97
C ALA A 599 16.37 -49.83 -11.13
N ALA A 600 15.13 -50.28 -11.35
CA ALA A 600 14.52 -51.36 -10.58
C ALA A 600 15.20 -52.71 -10.85
N PRO A 601 15.56 -53.48 -9.79
CA PRO A 601 16.30 -54.75 -9.94
C PRO A 601 15.60 -55.80 -10.80
N GLU A 602 14.27 -55.73 -10.87
CA GLU A 602 13.44 -56.68 -11.65
C GLU A 602 13.46 -56.38 -13.15
N ILE A 603 13.69 -55.15 -13.55
CA ILE A 603 13.71 -54.70 -14.94
C ILE A 603 15.12 -54.68 -15.50
N CYS A 604 16.16 -54.48 -14.67
CA CYS A 604 17.56 -54.52 -15.07
C CYS A 604 18.00 -55.86 -15.70
N THR A 605 17.27 -56.97 -15.49
CA THR A 605 17.55 -58.31 -16.06
C THR A 605 16.73 -58.59 -17.32
N ASP A 606 15.75 -57.76 -17.68
CA ASP A 606 14.87 -57.94 -18.84
C ASP A 606 15.28 -57.01 -19.99
N VAL A 607 16.11 -57.53 -20.91
CA VAL A 607 16.68 -56.76 -22.04
C VAL A 607 15.59 -56.21 -22.97
N ALA A 608 14.43 -56.90 -23.11
CA ALA A 608 13.34 -56.44 -23.98
C ALA A 608 12.65 -55.21 -23.41
N LYS A 609 12.36 -55.21 -22.10
CA LYS A 609 11.73 -54.05 -21.41
C LYS A 609 12.67 -52.85 -21.30
N LEU A 610 13.95 -53.08 -21.09
CA LEU A 610 14.97 -52.03 -21.11
C LEU A 610 15.06 -51.34 -22.49
N GLN A 611 14.92 -52.08 -23.59
CA GLN A 611 14.91 -51.51 -24.93
C GLN A 611 13.63 -50.71 -25.21
N GLU A 612 12.46 -51.13 -24.69
CA GLU A 612 11.21 -50.37 -24.80
C GLU A 612 11.27 -49.07 -24.02
N LEU A 613 11.70 -49.10 -22.76
CA LEU A 613 11.87 -47.94 -21.92
C LEU A 613 12.91 -46.95 -22.48
N SER A 614 14.02 -47.47 -23.03
CA SER A 614 15.03 -46.62 -23.68
C SER A 614 14.49 -45.91 -24.92
N LYS A 615 13.66 -46.59 -25.74
CA LYS A 615 12.98 -45.96 -26.88
C LYS A 615 11.94 -44.91 -26.45
N GLU A 616 11.18 -45.17 -25.38
CA GLU A 616 10.23 -44.22 -24.82
C GLU A 616 10.96 -42.99 -24.32
N LYS A 617 12.09 -43.15 -23.62
CA LYS A 617 12.92 -42.04 -23.13
C LYS A 617 13.49 -41.20 -24.28
N GLU A 618 13.94 -41.80 -25.35
CA GLU A 618 14.44 -41.10 -26.54
C GLU A 618 13.33 -40.25 -27.19
N GLN A 619 12.11 -40.79 -27.31
CA GLN A 619 10.96 -40.05 -27.82
C GLN A 619 10.50 -38.88 -26.90
N ILE A 620 10.60 -39.06 -25.58
CA ILE A 620 10.32 -37.99 -24.60
C ILE A 620 11.35 -36.90 -24.73
N THR A 621 12.64 -37.24 -24.85
CA THR A 621 13.74 -36.28 -25.01
C THR A 621 13.58 -35.43 -26.29
N GLU A 622 13.19 -36.05 -27.41
CA GLU A 622 12.90 -35.34 -28.65
C GLU A 622 11.72 -34.38 -28.49
N LYS A 623 10.63 -34.82 -27.84
CA LYS A 623 9.45 -33.95 -27.58
C LYS A 623 9.75 -32.81 -26.65
N LEU A 624 10.52 -33.06 -25.60
CA LEU A 624 10.96 -32.03 -24.67
C LEU A 624 11.78 -30.94 -25.38
N THR A 625 12.68 -31.34 -26.27
CA THR A 625 13.48 -30.37 -27.05
C THR A 625 12.61 -29.45 -27.87
N VAL A 626 11.62 -30.00 -28.59
CA VAL A 626 10.67 -29.17 -29.37
C VAL A 626 9.78 -28.29 -28.51
N LEU A 627 9.36 -28.76 -27.33
CA LEU A 627 8.56 -27.99 -26.41
C LEU A 627 9.35 -26.87 -25.73
N TYR A 628 10.65 -27.09 -25.45
CA TYR A 628 11.52 -26.05 -24.93
C TYR A 628 11.79 -24.95 -25.95
N GLU A 629 12.03 -25.30 -27.24
CA GLU A 629 12.15 -24.32 -28.31
C GLU A 629 10.88 -23.48 -28.44
N LYS A 630 9.72 -24.12 -28.39
CA LYS A 630 8.42 -23.42 -28.44
C LYS A 630 8.16 -22.57 -27.20
N TRP A 631 8.58 -23.02 -26.03
CA TRP A 631 8.50 -22.26 -24.78
C TRP A 631 9.41 -21.01 -24.83
N GLU A 632 10.62 -21.15 -25.38
CA GLU A 632 11.57 -20.07 -25.59
C GLU A 632 11.02 -19.01 -26.56
N GLU A 633 10.43 -19.43 -27.71
CA GLU A 633 9.73 -18.55 -28.64
C GLU A 633 8.53 -17.81 -28.00
N LEU A 634 7.80 -18.44 -27.10
CA LEU A 634 6.69 -17.83 -26.39
C LEU A 634 7.14 -16.95 -25.22
N SER A 635 8.34 -17.12 -24.70
CA SER A 635 8.90 -16.35 -23.59
C SER A 635 9.76 -15.16 -24.02
N GLU A 636 10.28 -15.16 -25.26
CA GLU A 636 10.99 -14.01 -25.87
C GLU A 636 9.97 -12.95 -26.32
N ASP A 637 9.66 -11.93 -25.42
CA ASP A 637 9.31 -10.52 -25.76
C ASP A 637 9.22 -9.68 -24.48
#